data_9b5cd7200cb4046c9a413791282fd00f
#
_entry.id   9b5cd7200cb4046c9a413791282fd00f
#
_cell.length_a   1.000
_cell.length_b   1.000
_cell.length_c   1.000
_cell.angle_alpha   90.00
_cell.angle_beta   90.00
_cell.angle_gamma   90.00
#
_symmetry.space_group_name_H-M   'P 1'
#
loop_
_entity.id
_entity.type
_entity.pdbx_description
1 polymer ?
#
loop_
_entity_poly.entity_id
_entity_poly.type
_entity_poly.pdbx_seq_one_letter_code
_entity_poly.pdbx_strand_id
1 'polypeptide(L)'
;MKKILELGEPISATYSHAAHTLAILANEKNNRDWLMNCFIQIFGGENDFLDYQDFGFMECPLIHTQHIGIDMVDIGWKNRLDFVKMAIINNYYIYAEMNVSKINAYEINKPFAHDALVYGFDEENKRFLISDFIGLKKYGSAWI
;
A
#
# COMPACT_ATOMS: atom_id res chain seq x y z
N MET A 1 19.03 2.37 -12.64
CA MET A 1 18.96 2.56 -11.17
C MET A 1 17.90 1.64 -10.59
N LYS A 2 18.13 1.12 -9.37
CA LYS A 2 17.16 0.28 -8.64
C LYS A 2 17.08 0.78 -7.21
N LYS A 3 15.87 0.92 -6.67
CA LYS A 3 15.63 1.24 -5.27
C LYS A 3 14.41 0.47 -4.76
N ILE A 4 14.52 -0.05 -3.53
CA ILE A 4 13.45 -0.74 -2.82
C ILE A 4 13.44 -0.19 -1.41
N LEU A 5 12.28 0.24 -0.94
CA LEU A 5 12.07 0.64 0.45
C LEU A 5 11.86 -0.61 1.31
N GLU A 6 12.20 -0.51 2.57
CA GLU A 6 11.98 -1.61 3.51
C GLU A 6 10.49 -1.83 3.74
N LEU A 7 10.06 -3.09 3.69
CA LEU A 7 8.69 -3.49 3.97
C LEU A 7 8.72 -4.76 4.80
N GLY A 8 8.11 -4.74 5.97
CA GLY A 8 8.00 -5.89 6.86
C GLY A 8 6.79 -6.76 6.54
N GLU A 9 6.70 -7.89 7.22
CA GLU A 9 5.53 -8.76 7.14
C GLU A 9 4.43 -8.21 8.07
N PRO A 10 3.23 -7.90 7.55
CA PRO A 10 2.16 -7.36 8.37
C PRO A 10 1.66 -8.41 9.37
N ILE A 11 1.36 -8.00 10.60
CA ILE A 11 0.82 -8.89 11.64
C ILE A 11 -0.60 -9.38 11.33
N SER A 12 -1.30 -8.68 10.45
CA SER A 12 -2.60 -9.06 9.89
C SER A 12 -2.69 -8.57 8.45
N ALA A 13 -3.36 -9.34 7.61
CA ALA A 13 -3.57 -9.03 6.22
C ALA A 13 -5.02 -9.38 5.82
N THR A 14 -6.00 -8.84 6.54
CA THR A 14 -7.42 -9.08 6.24
C THR A 14 -7.90 -8.13 5.14
N TYR A 15 -7.49 -6.87 5.19
CA TYR A 15 -7.81 -5.84 4.19
C TYR A 15 -6.50 -5.21 3.68
N SER A 16 -6.47 -4.84 2.40
CA SER A 16 -5.29 -4.28 1.73
C SER A 16 -4.77 -3.03 2.41
N HIS A 17 -5.63 -2.06 2.67
CA HIS A 17 -5.26 -0.79 3.29
C HIS A 17 -4.67 -0.97 4.71
N ALA A 18 -5.22 -1.88 5.51
CA ALA A 18 -4.65 -2.21 6.82
C ALA A 18 -3.32 -2.95 6.66
N ALA A 19 -3.25 -3.93 5.77
CA ALA A 19 -2.04 -4.70 5.52
C ALA A 19 -0.87 -3.82 5.05
N HIS A 20 -1.13 -2.83 4.18
CA HIS A 20 -0.12 -1.88 3.72
C HIS A 20 0.46 -1.06 4.87
N THR A 21 -0.42 -0.49 5.72
CA THR A 21 -0.02 0.27 6.91
C THR A 21 0.82 -0.60 7.85
N LEU A 22 0.35 -1.79 8.15
CA LEU A 22 1.03 -2.73 9.04
C LEU A 22 2.37 -3.21 8.48
N ALA A 23 2.49 -3.39 7.18
CA ALA A 23 3.73 -3.78 6.53
C ALA A 23 4.80 -2.67 6.61
N ILE A 24 4.41 -1.40 6.47
CA ILE A 24 5.31 -0.27 6.68
C ILE A 24 5.77 -0.20 8.13
N LEU A 25 4.84 -0.33 9.08
CA LEU A 25 5.13 -0.24 10.51
C LEU A 25 5.92 -1.43 11.05
N ALA A 26 5.83 -2.60 10.41
CA ALA A 26 6.50 -3.81 10.88
C ALA A 26 8.04 -3.72 10.88
N ASN A 27 8.62 -2.76 10.16
CA ASN A 27 10.06 -2.54 10.12
C ASN A 27 10.62 -1.89 11.40
N GLU A 28 9.78 -1.20 12.16
CA GLU A 28 10.19 -0.45 13.36
C GLU A 28 9.78 -1.16 14.64
N LYS A 29 10.74 -1.69 15.38
CA LYS A 29 10.47 -2.42 16.64
C LYS A 29 9.65 -1.60 17.65
N ASN A 30 9.87 -0.30 17.70
CA ASN A 30 9.18 0.61 18.62
C ASN A 30 7.69 0.77 18.29
N ASN A 31 7.27 0.43 17.08
CA ASN A 31 5.86 0.51 16.66
C ASN A 31 5.02 -0.64 17.22
N ARG A 32 5.66 -1.72 17.66
CA ARG A 32 4.96 -2.92 18.14
C ARG A 32 4.03 -2.64 19.32
N ASP A 33 4.48 -1.86 20.28
CA ASP A 33 3.67 -1.55 21.48
C ASP A 33 2.44 -0.72 21.11
N TRP A 34 2.62 0.25 20.20
CA TRP A 34 1.50 0.99 19.65
C TRP A 34 0.53 0.08 18.89
N LEU A 35 1.04 -0.76 18.01
CA LEU A 35 0.22 -1.73 17.27
C LEU A 35 -0.58 -2.63 18.19
N MET A 36 0.05 -3.20 19.24
CA MET A 36 -0.63 -4.09 20.17
C MET A 36 -1.70 -3.39 21.02
N ASN A 37 -1.53 -2.10 21.30
CA ASN A 37 -2.47 -1.33 22.10
C ASN A 37 -3.60 -0.72 21.29
N CYS A 38 -3.37 -0.44 20.00
CA CYS A 38 -4.29 0.36 19.17
C CYS A 38 -4.89 -0.43 17.99
N PHE A 39 -4.32 -1.59 17.65
CA PHE A 39 -4.66 -2.32 16.42
C PHE A 39 -6.04 -2.94 16.44
N ILE A 40 -6.53 -3.43 17.59
CA ILE A 40 -7.85 -4.06 17.68
C ILE A 40 -8.79 -3.09 18.37
N GLN A 41 -9.65 -2.45 17.58
CA GLN A 41 -10.79 -1.70 18.09
C GLN A 41 -12.06 -2.34 17.53
N ILE A 42 -12.80 -3.01 18.41
CA ILE A 42 -14.04 -3.66 18.05
C ILE A 42 -15.16 -2.64 18.24
N PHE A 43 -15.97 -2.43 17.22
CA PHE A 43 -17.18 -1.64 17.33
C PHE A 43 -18.42 -2.48 16.96
N GLY A 44 -19.54 -2.19 17.61
CA GLY A 44 -20.83 -2.78 17.28
C GLY A 44 -21.52 -1.94 16.22
N GLY A 45 -21.79 -2.53 15.07
CA GLY A 45 -22.57 -1.90 14.01
C GLY A 45 -24.07 -2.17 14.16
N GLU A 46 -24.87 -1.59 13.28
CA GLU A 46 -26.28 -1.93 13.13
C GLU A 46 -26.44 -3.43 12.78
N ASN A 47 -27.46 -4.07 13.30
CA ASN A 47 -27.77 -5.51 13.10
C ASN A 47 -26.87 -6.52 13.84
N ASP A 48 -26.41 -6.18 15.03
CA ASP A 48 -25.60 -7.06 15.89
C ASP A 48 -24.28 -7.54 15.23
N PHE A 49 -23.80 -6.83 14.23
CA PHE A 49 -22.54 -7.12 13.58
C PHE A 49 -21.39 -6.51 14.38
N LEU A 50 -20.45 -7.35 14.79
CA LEU A 50 -19.20 -6.91 15.38
C LEU A 50 -18.14 -6.82 14.29
N ASP A 51 -17.57 -5.66 14.12
CA ASP A 51 -16.47 -5.44 13.20
C ASP A 51 -15.29 -4.78 13.93
N TYR A 52 -14.11 -4.78 13.34
CA TYR A 52 -12.99 -4.06 13.88
C TYR A 52 -12.74 -2.80 13.04
N GLN A 53 -12.39 -1.73 13.74
CA GLN A 53 -11.92 -0.52 13.08
C GLN A 53 -10.44 -0.71 12.75
N ASP A 54 -10.11 -0.71 11.48
CA ASP A 54 -8.72 -0.72 11.08
C ASP A 54 -8.16 0.71 10.98
N PHE A 55 -6.86 0.81 11.15
CA PHE A 55 -6.16 2.06 10.96
C PHE A 55 -5.77 2.19 9.48
N GLY A 56 -6.55 2.97 8.73
CA GLY A 56 -6.11 3.44 7.44
C GLY A 56 -4.86 4.32 7.57
N PHE A 57 -4.17 4.56 6.47
CA PHE A 57 -2.98 5.44 6.45
C PHE A 57 -3.23 6.80 7.08
N MET A 58 -4.43 7.36 6.92
CA MET A 58 -4.80 8.69 7.41
C MET A 58 -4.94 8.78 8.93
N GLU A 59 -5.20 7.65 9.59
CA GLU A 59 -5.49 7.61 11.02
C GLU A 59 -4.28 7.15 11.86
N CYS A 60 -3.26 6.60 11.23
CA CYS A 60 -2.08 6.13 11.92
C CYS A 60 -1.15 7.28 12.29
N PRO A 61 -0.94 7.60 13.58
CA PRO A 61 -0.09 8.71 14.01
C PRO A 61 1.41 8.45 13.76
N LEU A 62 1.79 7.24 13.43
CA LEU A 62 3.18 6.85 13.15
C LEU A 62 3.55 6.97 11.69
N ILE A 63 2.57 7.20 10.81
CA ILE A 63 2.76 7.38 9.37
C ILE A 63 2.32 8.80 9.00
N HIS A 64 3.24 9.54 8.38
CA HIS A 64 2.88 10.83 7.80
C HIS A 64 2.35 10.63 6.38
N THR A 65 1.11 11.04 6.13
CA THR A 65 0.45 10.85 4.83
C THR A 65 0.17 12.18 4.14
N GLN A 66 0.25 12.16 2.81
CA GLN A 66 -0.15 13.26 1.95
C GLN A 66 -1.10 12.74 0.87
N HIS A 67 -2.24 13.40 0.71
CA HIS A 67 -3.17 13.14 -0.39
C HIS A 67 -2.82 14.04 -1.56
N ILE A 68 -2.48 13.45 -2.69
CA ILE A 68 -2.15 14.17 -3.93
C ILE A 68 -3.16 13.77 -5.01
N GLY A 69 -3.92 14.73 -5.50
CA GLY A 69 -4.83 14.50 -6.62
C GLY A 69 -4.06 14.14 -7.89
N ILE A 70 -4.60 13.23 -8.68
CA ILE A 70 -3.97 12.77 -9.93
C ILE A 70 -3.73 13.94 -10.90
N ASP A 71 -4.60 14.92 -10.91
CA ASP A 71 -4.49 16.14 -11.72
C ASP A 71 -3.23 16.94 -11.36
N MET A 72 -2.88 16.99 -10.07
CA MET A 72 -1.66 17.66 -9.60
C MET A 72 -0.40 16.91 -10.06
N VAL A 73 -0.48 15.58 -10.09
CA VAL A 73 0.61 14.77 -10.63
C VAL A 73 0.78 15.03 -12.13
N ASP A 74 -0.32 15.08 -12.89
CA ASP A 74 -0.31 15.32 -14.34
C ASP A 74 0.18 16.75 -14.71
N ILE A 75 -0.04 17.73 -13.84
CA ILE A 75 0.50 19.09 -14.01
C ILE A 75 1.99 19.15 -13.66
N GLY A 76 2.41 18.49 -12.58
CA GLY A 76 3.77 18.59 -12.05
C GLY A 76 4.79 17.68 -12.74
N TRP A 77 4.36 16.61 -13.36
CA TRP A 77 5.24 15.59 -13.96
C TRP A 77 4.84 15.24 -15.39
N LYS A 78 5.83 15.11 -16.23
CA LYS A 78 5.64 14.70 -17.63
C LYS A 78 5.04 13.29 -17.76
N ASN A 79 5.30 12.44 -16.76
CA ASN A 79 4.86 11.06 -16.73
C ASN A 79 4.60 10.65 -15.26
N ARG A 80 3.47 10.04 -14.99
CA ARG A 80 3.10 9.54 -13.64
C ARG A 80 4.11 8.56 -13.07
N LEU A 81 4.74 7.74 -13.92
CA LEU A 81 5.78 6.80 -13.47
C LEU A 81 7.03 7.52 -12.96
N ASP A 82 7.34 8.70 -13.51
CA ASP A 82 8.46 9.52 -13.04
C ASP A 82 8.15 10.12 -11.66
N PHE A 83 6.89 10.50 -11.40
CA PHE A 83 6.43 10.88 -10.07
C PHE A 83 6.63 9.75 -9.06
N VAL A 84 6.17 8.53 -9.39
CA VAL A 84 6.31 7.36 -8.51
C VAL A 84 7.78 7.05 -8.22
N LYS A 85 8.64 7.06 -9.23
CA LYS A 85 10.09 6.89 -9.04
C LYS A 85 10.68 7.95 -8.11
N MET A 86 10.35 9.22 -8.36
CA MET A 86 10.83 10.34 -7.54
C MET A 86 10.39 10.19 -6.09
N ALA A 87 9.15 9.79 -5.85
CA ALA A 87 8.64 9.56 -4.51
C ALA A 87 9.44 8.44 -3.80
N ILE A 88 9.67 7.31 -4.44
CA ILE A 88 10.46 6.20 -3.90
C ILE A 88 11.92 6.63 -3.66
N ILE A 89 12.51 7.44 -4.55
CA ILE A 89 13.86 7.98 -4.36
C ILE A 89 13.93 8.80 -3.08
N ASN A 90 12.87 9.53 -2.73
CA ASN A 90 12.77 10.35 -1.54
C ASN A 90 12.18 9.61 -0.32
N ASN A 91 12.14 8.28 -0.33
CA ASN A 91 11.67 7.40 0.74
C ASN A 91 10.16 7.49 1.03
N TYR A 92 9.36 7.86 0.05
CA TYR A 92 7.90 7.79 0.14
C TYR A 92 7.37 6.49 -0.46
N TYR A 93 6.50 5.83 0.27
CA TYR A 93 5.65 4.77 -0.26
C TYR A 93 4.52 5.41 -1.06
N ILE A 94 4.07 4.77 -2.12
CA ILE A 94 2.92 5.23 -2.89
C ILE A 94 1.78 4.23 -2.71
N TYR A 95 0.72 4.68 -2.06
CA TYR A 95 -0.56 3.99 -2.02
C TYR A 95 -1.44 4.52 -3.14
N ALA A 96 -1.82 3.68 -4.08
CA ALA A 96 -2.58 4.09 -5.25
C ALA A 96 -3.61 3.05 -5.67
N GLU A 97 -4.80 3.52 -6.04
CA GLU A 97 -5.76 2.70 -6.77
C GLU A 97 -5.34 2.59 -8.24
N MET A 98 -5.33 1.38 -8.75
CA MET A 98 -4.93 1.09 -10.13
C MET A 98 -5.82 0.03 -10.79
N ASN A 99 -5.88 0.05 -12.11
CA ASN A 99 -6.58 -1.01 -12.84
C ASN A 99 -5.70 -2.26 -12.92
N VAL A 100 -5.89 -3.17 -11.98
CA VAL A 100 -5.07 -4.37 -11.85
C VAL A 100 -5.28 -5.41 -12.97
N SER A 101 -6.33 -5.26 -13.80
CA SER A 101 -6.48 -6.11 -14.99
C SER A 101 -5.39 -5.88 -16.07
N LYS A 102 -4.62 -4.80 -15.93
CA LYS A 102 -3.46 -4.52 -16.79
C LYS A 102 -2.15 -5.05 -16.21
N ILE A 103 -2.20 -5.70 -15.07
CA ILE A 103 -1.05 -6.23 -14.35
C ILE A 103 -1.15 -7.76 -14.34
N ASN A 104 -0.25 -8.42 -15.06
CA ASN A 104 -0.28 -9.86 -15.24
C ASN A 104 -0.28 -10.66 -13.93
N ALA A 105 0.36 -10.12 -12.89
CA ALA A 105 0.45 -10.77 -11.59
C ALA A 105 -0.92 -11.01 -10.91
N TYR A 106 -1.97 -10.27 -11.28
CA TYR A 106 -3.31 -10.44 -10.71
C TYR A 106 -4.16 -11.48 -11.40
N GLU A 107 -3.81 -11.91 -12.62
CA GLU A 107 -4.57 -12.90 -13.40
C GLU A 107 -6.05 -12.52 -13.63
N ILE A 108 -6.34 -11.22 -13.68
CA ILE A 108 -7.69 -10.66 -13.84
C ILE A 108 -7.86 -10.15 -15.27
N ASN A 109 -8.91 -10.63 -15.95
CA ASN A 109 -9.16 -10.29 -17.35
C ASN A 109 -10.21 -9.18 -17.57
N LYS A 110 -10.90 -8.76 -16.50
CA LYS A 110 -11.91 -7.69 -16.58
C LYS A 110 -11.39 -6.44 -15.85
N PRO A 111 -11.73 -5.22 -16.29
CA PRO A 111 -11.36 -4.00 -15.59
C PRO A 111 -11.76 -4.10 -14.12
N PHE A 112 -10.76 -3.94 -13.25
CA PHE A 112 -10.94 -4.02 -11.81
C PHE A 112 -9.99 -3.03 -11.14
N ALA A 113 -10.57 -2.06 -10.45
CA ALA A 113 -9.82 -1.10 -9.65
C ALA A 113 -9.49 -1.72 -8.29
N HIS A 114 -8.24 -1.70 -7.91
CA HIS A 114 -7.76 -2.18 -6.61
C HIS A 114 -6.60 -1.32 -6.14
N ASP A 115 -6.49 -1.18 -4.85
CA ASP A 115 -5.39 -0.46 -4.21
C ASP A 115 -4.15 -1.33 -4.08
N ALA A 116 -3.00 -0.73 -4.26
CA ALA A 116 -1.71 -1.38 -4.05
C ALA A 116 -0.68 -0.41 -3.47
N LEU A 117 0.27 -0.95 -2.74
CA LEU A 117 1.40 -0.22 -2.19
C LEU A 117 2.61 -0.38 -3.10
N VAL A 118 3.02 0.71 -3.77
CA VAL A 118 4.26 0.73 -4.56
C VAL A 118 5.41 1.16 -3.66
N TYR A 119 6.45 0.34 -3.55
CA TYR A 119 7.56 0.59 -2.63
C TYR A 119 8.95 0.33 -3.24
N GLY A 120 9.01 0.01 -4.52
CA GLY A 120 10.29 -0.16 -5.20
C GLY A 120 10.18 0.02 -6.71
N PHE A 121 11.31 0.23 -7.34
CA PHE A 121 11.43 0.23 -8.80
C PHE A 121 12.79 -0.32 -9.25
N ASP A 122 12.81 -0.82 -10.48
CA ASP A 122 13.98 -1.31 -11.19
C ASP A 122 13.94 -0.74 -12.62
N GLU A 123 14.71 0.32 -12.84
CA GLU A 123 14.68 1.08 -14.09
C GLU A 123 15.28 0.29 -15.26
N GLU A 124 16.26 -0.55 -15.01
CA GLU A 124 16.87 -1.40 -16.03
C GLU A 124 15.87 -2.38 -16.61
N ASN A 125 15.07 -2.99 -15.74
CA ASN A 125 14.02 -3.94 -16.12
C ASN A 125 12.65 -3.28 -16.33
N LYS A 126 12.56 -1.95 -16.22
CA LYS A 126 11.33 -1.14 -16.43
C LYS A 126 10.13 -1.65 -15.64
N ARG A 127 10.30 -1.92 -14.34
CA ARG A 127 9.28 -2.51 -13.49
C ARG A 127 9.22 -1.85 -12.13
N PHE A 128 8.06 -1.95 -11.48
CA PHE A 128 7.82 -1.51 -10.12
C PHE A 128 7.58 -2.70 -9.20
N LEU A 129 7.94 -2.54 -7.93
CA LEU A 129 7.66 -3.52 -6.89
C LEU A 129 6.45 -3.05 -6.10
N ILE A 130 5.43 -3.88 -6.08
CA ILE A 130 4.20 -3.62 -5.32
C ILE A 130 4.00 -4.65 -4.22
N SER A 131 3.22 -4.28 -3.20
CA SER A 131 2.67 -5.20 -2.22
C SER A 131 1.15 -5.06 -2.20
N ASP A 132 0.45 -6.21 -2.26
CA ASP A 132 -1.00 -6.30 -2.28
C ASP A 132 -1.46 -7.76 -2.15
N PHE A 133 -2.76 -8.02 -2.21
CA PHE A 133 -3.33 -9.36 -2.39
C PHE A 133 -3.16 -9.83 -3.84
N ILE A 134 -1.96 -10.29 -4.18
CA ILE A 134 -1.60 -10.70 -5.54
C ILE A 134 -2.48 -11.85 -6.01
N GLY A 135 -3.13 -11.66 -7.17
CA GLY A 135 -4.12 -12.59 -7.68
C GLY A 135 -5.36 -12.74 -6.79
N LEU A 136 -5.64 -11.75 -5.92
CA LEU A 136 -6.72 -11.73 -4.93
C LEU A 136 -6.68 -12.94 -3.97
N LYS A 137 -5.51 -13.48 -3.70
CA LYS A 137 -5.33 -14.71 -2.88
C LYS A 137 -4.64 -14.44 -1.57
N LYS A 138 -3.40 -13.98 -1.65
CA LYS A 138 -2.54 -13.79 -0.48
C LYS A 138 -1.82 -12.45 -0.58
N TYR A 139 -1.75 -11.75 0.54
CA TYR A 139 -0.92 -10.56 0.64
C TYR A 139 0.56 -10.91 0.42
N GLY A 140 1.21 -10.17 -0.42
CA GLY A 140 2.61 -10.39 -0.78
C GLY A 140 3.10 -9.39 -1.79
N SER A 141 4.28 -9.62 -2.33
CA SER A 141 4.94 -8.68 -3.23
C SER A 141 5.13 -9.26 -4.62
N ALA A 142 5.01 -8.41 -5.64
CA ALA A 142 5.27 -8.78 -7.02
C ALA A 142 5.94 -7.62 -7.79
N TRP A 143 6.79 -7.98 -8.74
CA TRP A 143 7.29 -7.06 -9.77
C TRP A 143 6.27 -6.95 -10.91
N ILE A 144 5.92 -5.72 -11.27
CA ILE A 144 4.96 -5.39 -12.33
C ILE A 144 5.58 -4.47 -13.37
#